data_3cf1e657e203b99a321d03262714dc0b
#
_entry.id   3cf1e657e203b99a321d03262714dc0b
#
_cell.length_a   1.000
_cell.length_b   1.000
_cell.length_c   1.000
_cell.angle_alpha   90.00
_cell.angle_beta   90.00
_cell.angle_gamma   90.00
#
_symmetry.space_group_name_H-M   'P 1'
#
loop_
_entity.id
_entity.type
_entity.pdbx_description
1 polymer ?
#
loop_
_entity_poly.entity_id
_entity_poly.type
_entity_poly.pdbx_seq_one_letter_code
_entity_poly.pdbx_strand_id
1 'polypeptide(L)'
;MFISILIKLIILFGCTTYGSFLSAGSTKYFYSGTKLYNLCRADTPINEALCEGYILGVQDSIYSGHLSDHFNVCLPEGVEPDQLRLQLINFIENNPNIMNFAAEGLVAKSLETSYSCKN
;
A
#
# COMPACT_ATOMS: atom_id res chain seq x y z
N MET A 1 -35.64 -30.54 -42.73
CA MET A 1 -35.11 -29.29 -43.31
C MET A 1 -35.34 -28.07 -42.38
N PHE A 2 -36.53 -27.91 -41.84
CA PHE A 2 -36.83 -26.79 -40.92
C PHE A 2 -36.10 -26.82 -39.57
N ILE A 3 -35.87 -27.99 -38.98
CA ILE A 3 -35.18 -28.16 -37.71
C ILE A 3 -33.69 -27.75 -37.83
N SER A 4 -33.05 -28.02 -38.97
CA SER A 4 -31.65 -27.68 -39.21
C SER A 4 -31.43 -26.16 -39.35
N ILE A 5 -32.44 -25.42 -39.82
CA ILE A 5 -32.39 -23.95 -39.94
C ILE A 5 -32.62 -23.30 -38.60
N LEU A 6 -33.52 -23.84 -37.76
CA LEU A 6 -33.76 -23.37 -36.41
C LEU A 6 -32.56 -23.52 -35.51
N ILE A 7 -31.84 -24.65 -35.61
CA ILE A 7 -30.58 -24.88 -34.82
C ILE A 7 -29.48 -23.91 -35.25
N LYS A 8 -29.34 -23.63 -36.56
CA LYS A 8 -28.38 -22.63 -37.06
C LYS A 8 -28.70 -21.21 -36.63
N LEU A 9 -29.98 -20.87 -36.54
CA LEU A 9 -30.40 -19.54 -36.04
C LEU A 9 -30.14 -19.36 -34.53
N ILE A 10 -30.29 -20.41 -33.74
CA ILE A 10 -30.01 -20.38 -32.30
C ILE A 10 -28.48 -20.23 -32.04
N ILE A 11 -27.64 -20.84 -32.89
CA ILE A 11 -26.17 -20.72 -32.76
C ILE A 11 -25.71 -19.30 -33.14
N LEU A 12 -26.37 -18.63 -34.07
CA LEU A 12 -26.04 -17.26 -34.46
C LEU A 12 -26.47 -16.20 -33.45
N PHE A 13 -27.49 -16.49 -32.64
CA PHE A 13 -27.94 -15.57 -31.57
C PHE A 13 -27.34 -15.89 -30.20
N GLY A 14 -26.64 -17.01 -30.06
CA GLY A 14 -26.00 -17.47 -28.82
C GLY A 14 -24.66 -16.84 -28.53
N CYS A 15 -24.22 -15.83 -29.28
CA CYS A 15 -23.07 -15.01 -28.92
C CYS A 15 -23.54 -13.90 -27.99
N THR A 16 -24.24 -14.29 -26.91
CA THR A 16 -24.54 -13.42 -25.79
C THR A 16 -23.24 -13.15 -25.06
N THR A 17 -22.77 -11.96 -25.20
CA THR A 17 -22.21 -11.11 -24.15
C THR A 17 -21.89 -11.87 -22.85
N TYR A 18 -20.82 -12.67 -22.87
CA TYR A 18 -20.05 -12.82 -21.66
C TYR A 18 -19.45 -11.43 -21.41
N GLY A 19 -20.23 -10.60 -20.76
CA GLY A 19 -19.74 -9.40 -20.16
C GLY A 19 -18.61 -9.84 -19.24
N SER A 20 -17.38 -9.69 -19.70
CA SER A 20 -16.23 -9.70 -18.83
C SER A 20 -16.50 -8.61 -17.83
N PHE A 21 -17.03 -9.00 -16.67
CA PHE A 21 -16.87 -8.21 -15.48
C PHE A 21 -15.35 -8.16 -15.25
N LEU A 22 -14.72 -7.22 -15.90
CA LEU A 22 -13.47 -6.67 -15.43
C LEU A 22 -13.81 -6.05 -14.07
N SER A 23 -13.81 -6.89 -13.05
CA SER A 23 -13.67 -6.43 -11.70
C SER A 23 -12.37 -5.68 -11.70
N ALA A 24 -12.44 -4.36 -11.84
CA ALA A 24 -11.34 -3.50 -11.48
C ALA A 24 -11.07 -3.84 -10.03
N GLY A 25 -10.06 -4.68 -9.79
CA GLY A 25 -9.59 -4.99 -8.46
C GLY A 25 -9.17 -3.65 -7.87
N SER A 26 -10.03 -3.07 -7.02
CA SER A 26 -9.59 -1.98 -6.20
C SER A 26 -8.43 -2.55 -5.39
N THR A 27 -7.23 -2.03 -5.63
CA THR A 27 -6.06 -2.29 -4.80
C THR A 27 -6.41 -1.79 -3.40
N LYS A 28 -7.03 -2.66 -2.61
CA LYS A 28 -7.39 -2.36 -1.23
C LYS A 28 -6.14 -2.55 -0.38
N TYR A 29 -5.35 -1.49 -0.27
CA TYR A 29 -4.40 -1.41 0.83
C TYR A 29 -5.18 -1.37 2.16
N PHE A 30 -4.65 -2.02 3.18
CA PHE A 30 -5.29 -2.12 4.49
C PHE A 30 -5.32 -0.79 5.22
N TYR A 31 -4.23 -0.02 5.12
CA TYR A 31 -4.10 1.33 5.68
C TYR A 31 -3.90 2.38 4.58
N SER A 32 -4.68 3.47 4.66
CA SER A 32 -4.34 4.74 4.02
C SER A 32 -3.38 5.52 4.91
N GLY A 33 -2.73 6.54 4.35
CA GLY A 33 -1.90 7.47 5.13
C GLY A 33 -2.67 8.10 6.28
N THR A 34 -3.92 8.54 6.05
CA THR A 34 -4.79 9.10 7.09
C THR A 34 -5.03 8.10 8.23
N LYS A 35 -5.35 6.85 7.89
CA LYS A 35 -5.60 5.81 8.89
C LYS A 35 -4.36 5.49 9.71
N LEU A 36 -3.20 5.36 9.04
CA LEU A 36 -1.93 5.13 9.72
C LEU A 36 -1.54 6.32 10.59
N TYR A 37 -1.67 7.55 10.08
CA TYR A 37 -1.37 8.76 10.83
C TYR A 37 -2.18 8.85 12.14
N ASN A 38 -3.49 8.59 12.07
CA ASN A 38 -4.35 8.58 13.26
C ASN A 38 -3.92 7.50 14.25
N LEU A 39 -3.51 6.31 13.77
CA LEU A 39 -2.98 5.24 14.60
C LEU A 39 -1.69 5.67 15.31
N CYS A 40 -0.75 6.27 14.57
CA CYS A 40 0.55 6.68 15.09
C CYS A 40 0.47 7.83 16.09
N ARG A 41 -0.53 8.71 15.97
CA ARG A 41 -0.77 9.82 16.88
C ARG A 41 -1.57 9.47 18.13
N ALA A 42 -2.24 8.32 18.13
CA ALA A 42 -3.02 7.91 19.28
C ALA A 42 -2.10 7.58 20.46
N ASP A 43 -2.29 8.30 21.55
CA ASP A 43 -1.48 8.20 22.78
C ASP A 43 -1.95 7.00 23.63
N THR A 44 -1.77 5.81 23.09
CA THR A 44 -2.00 4.55 23.81
C THR A 44 -0.92 3.54 23.46
N PRO A 45 -0.42 2.73 24.42
CA PRO A 45 0.64 1.76 24.17
C PRO A 45 0.33 0.77 23.03
N ILE A 46 -0.94 0.39 22.87
CA ILE A 46 -1.37 -0.53 21.80
C ILE A 46 -1.25 0.14 20.43
N ASN A 47 -1.71 1.37 20.29
CA ASN A 47 -1.67 2.09 19.02
C ASN A 47 -0.23 2.46 18.62
N GLU A 48 0.59 2.83 19.59
CA GLU A 48 2.02 3.06 19.38
C GLU A 48 2.70 1.81 18.86
N ALA A 49 2.53 0.67 19.54
CA ALA A 49 3.10 -0.60 19.13
C ALA A 49 2.60 -1.07 17.75
N LEU A 50 1.33 -0.86 17.41
CA LEU A 50 0.79 -1.17 16.09
C LEU A 50 1.37 -0.27 15.00
N CYS A 51 1.53 1.02 15.27
CA CYS A 51 2.17 1.96 14.36
C CYS A 51 3.64 1.57 14.11
N GLU A 52 4.39 1.35 15.17
CA GLU A 52 5.80 0.96 15.10
C GLU A 52 5.98 -0.38 14.37
N GLY A 53 5.15 -1.38 14.69
CA GLY A 53 5.15 -2.66 14.00
C GLY A 53 4.86 -2.53 12.49
N TYR A 54 3.95 -1.63 12.10
CA TYR A 54 3.71 -1.36 10.69
C TYR A 54 4.93 -0.74 10.00
N ILE A 55 5.57 0.25 10.63
CA ILE A 55 6.78 0.90 10.10
C ILE A 55 7.92 -0.12 9.94
N LEU A 56 8.15 -0.95 10.95
CA LEU A 56 9.18 -1.98 10.91
C LEU A 56 8.90 -3.02 9.82
N GLY A 57 7.65 -3.42 9.63
CA GLY A 57 7.26 -4.33 8.55
C GLY A 57 7.56 -3.77 7.16
N VAL A 58 7.32 -2.49 6.93
CA VAL A 58 7.70 -1.83 5.67
C VAL A 58 9.22 -1.75 5.54
N GLN A 59 9.93 -1.40 6.60
CA GLN A 59 11.40 -1.38 6.60
C GLN A 59 12.00 -2.75 6.28
N ASP A 60 11.47 -3.80 6.88
CA ASP A 60 11.92 -5.17 6.61
C ASP A 60 11.65 -5.56 5.14
N SER A 61 10.53 -5.12 4.55
CA SER A 61 10.24 -5.33 3.14
C SER A 61 11.21 -4.60 2.21
N ILE A 62 11.66 -3.41 2.58
CA ILE A 62 12.71 -2.69 1.84
C ILE A 62 14.03 -3.45 1.97
N TYR A 63 14.43 -3.80 3.17
CA TYR A 63 15.70 -4.45 3.43
C TYR A 63 15.81 -5.85 2.82
N SER A 64 14.72 -6.62 2.81
CA SER A 64 14.67 -7.96 2.20
C SER A 64 14.63 -7.95 0.66
N GLY A 65 14.59 -6.78 0.03
CA GLY A 65 14.62 -6.63 -1.42
C GLY A 65 13.25 -6.58 -2.10
N HIS A 66 12.14 -6.68 -1.36
CA HIS A 66 10.80 -6.62 -1.96
C HIS A 66 10.45 -5.21 -2.45
N LEU A 67 10.95 -4.18 -1.79
CA LEU A 67 10.75 -2.77 -2.13
C LEU A 67 12.05 -2.02 -2.49
N SER A 68 13.19 -2.69 -2.48
CA SER A 68 14.52 -2.07 -2.67
C SER A 68 14.70 -1.43 -4.04
N ASP A 69 13.98 -1.91 -5.07
CA ASP A 69 14.06 -1.32 -6.41
C ASP A 69 13.39 0.07 -6.50
N HIS A 70 12.62 0.42 -5.49
CA HIS A 70 11.85 1.66 -5.46
C HIS A 70 12.31 2.64 -4.39
N PHE A 71 12.95 2.13 -3.33
CA PHE A 71 13.35 2.94 -2.16
C PHE A 71 14.76 2.61 -1.71
N ASN A 72 15.54 3.67 -1.50
CA ASN A 72 16.95 3.58 -1.08
C ASN A 72 17.09 4.02 0.38
N VAL A 73 16.94 3.07 1.31
CA VAL A 73 16.92 3.32 2.75
C VAL A 73 18.07 2.58 3.45
N CYS A 74 18.87 3.31 4.22
CA CYS A 74 19.94 2.80 5.07
C CYS A 74 19.74 3.30 6.50
N LEU A 75 19.02 2.52 7.31
CA LEU A 75 18.88 2.85 8.73
C LEU A 75 20.22 2.69 9.46
N PRO A 76 20.64 3.69 10.25
CA PRO A 76 21.77 3.54 11.14
C PRO A 76 21.48 2.50 12.24
N GLU A 77 22.54 1.87 12.76
CA GLU A 77 22.42 1.05 13.96
C GLU A 77 21.92 1.90 15.15
N GLY A 78 21.07 1.31 15.99
CA GLY A 78 20.57 1.95 17.20
C GLY A 78 19.37 2.89 17.00
N VAL A 79 18.78 2.94 15.82
CA VAL A 79 17.49 3.66 15.64
C VAL A 79 16.39 2.86 16.29
N GLU A 80 15.68 3.48 17.23
CA GLU A 80 14.58 2.86 17.96
C GLU A 80 13.23 3.04 17.23
N PRO A 81 12.26 2.10 17.40
CA PRO A 81 10.97 2.18 16.72
C PRO A 81 10.17 3.45 16.98
N ASP A 82 10.23 3.98 18.21
CA ASP A 82 9.56 5.22 18.58
C ASP A 82 10.11 6.44 17.83
N GLN A 83 11.40 6.46 17.54
CA GLN A 83 12.04 7.51 16.72
C GLN A 83 11.50 7.46 15.29
N LEU A 84 11.32 6.27 14.72
CA LEU A 84 10.72 6.10 13.39
C LEU A 84 9.27 6.54 13.37
N ARG A 85 8.51 6.26 14.43
CA ARG A 85 7.12 6.71 14.60
C ARG A 85 7.02 8.23 14.62
N LEU A 86 7.82 8.89 15.43
CA LEU A 86 7.84 10.35 15.52
C LEU A 86 8.29 11.00 14.22
N GLN A 87 9.27 10.42 13.55
CA GLN A 87 9.74 10.87 12.26
C GLN A 87 8.66 10.75 11.17
N LEU A 88 7.89 9.66 11.14
CA LEU A 88 6.76 9.47 10.22
C LEU A 88 5.66 10.51 10.47
N ILE A 89 5.30 10.74 11.72
CA ILE A 89 4.30 11.76 12.09
C ILE A 89 4.73 13.12 11.55
N ASN A 90 5.96 13.52 11.82
CA ASN A 90 6.50 14.79 11.35
C ASN A 90 6.54 14.89 9.82
N PHE A 91 6.90 13.80 9.14
CA PHE A 91 6.89 13.74 7.68
C PHE A 91 5.49 13.97 7.10
N ILE A 92 4.48 13.32 7.64
CA ILE A 92 3.09 13.45 7.19
C ILE A 92 2.55 14.87 7.47
N GLU A 93 2.84 15.43 8.65
CA GLU A 93 2.41 16.79 9.04
C GLU A 93 2.99 17.86 8.12
N ASN A 94 4.21 17.67 7.63
CA ASN A 94 4.84 18.55 6.66
C ASN A 94 4.40 18.31 5.20
N ASN A 95 3.68 17.21 4.94
CA ASN A 95 3.21 16.83 3.60
C ASN A 95 1.74 16.39 3.61
N PRO A 96 0.79 17.24 4.02
CA PRO A 96 -0.60 16.83 4.27
C PRO A 96 -1.34 16.33 3.01
N ASN A 97 -0.89 16.71 1.83
CA ASN A 97 -1.47 16.31 0.54
C ASN A 97 -1.27 14.82 0.21
N ILE A 98 -0.36 14.11 0.92
CA ILE A 98 -0.08 12.70 0.66
C ILE A 98 -0.90 11.75 1.54
N MET A 99 -1.71 12.22 2.45
CA MET A 99 -2.47 11.40 3.41
C MET A 99 -3.45 10.41 2.77
N ASN A 100 -3.84 10.65 1.52
CA ASN A 100 -4.76 9.77 0.78
C ASN A 100 -4.07 8.59 0.08
N PHE A 101 -2.73 8.58 0.06
CA PHE A 101 -1.98 7.47 -0.54
C PHE A 101 -1.95 6.24 0.37
N ALA A 102 -1.48 5.11 -0.19
CA ALA A 102 -1.25 3.90 0.58
C ALA A 102 -0.19 4.14 1.67
N ALA A 103 -0.46 3.67 2.88
CA ALA A 103 0.42 3.89 4.02
C ALA A 103 1.83 3.31 3.83
N GLU A 104 1.94 2.16 3.16
CA GLU A 104 3.21 1.52 2.83
C GLU A 104 4.15 2.47 2.07
N GLY A 105 3.67 3.08 0.98
CA GLY A 105 4.44 4.03 0.20
C GLY A 105 4.82 5.29 0.99
N LEU A 106 3.95 5.75 1.89
CA LEU A 106 4.25 6.89 2.76
C LEU A 106 5.35 6.59 3.76
N VAL A 107 5.30 5.41 4.40
CA VAL A 107 6.34 4.96 5.31
C VAL A 107 7.66 4.83 4.57
N ALA A 108 7.69 4.13 3.43
CA ALA A 108 8.90 3.94 2.64
C ALA A 108 9.50 5.29 2.21
N LYS A 109 8.67 6.24 1.75
CA LYS A 109 9.13 7.58 1.36
C LYS A 109 9.63 8.40 2.53
N SER A 110 8.99 8.30 3.67
CA SER A 110 9.40 8.93 4.92
C SER A 110 10.77 8.42 5.37
N LEU A 111 10.98 7.11 5.35
CA LEU A 111 12.26 6.48 5.68
C LEU A 111 13.36 6.89 4.71
N GLU A 112 13.09 6.87 3.40
CA GLU A 112 14.05 7.30 2.38
C GLU A 112 14.46 8.76 2.56
N THR A 113 13.50 9.64 2.89
CA THR A 113 13.78 11.08 3.07
C THR A 113 14.74 11.32 4.25
N SER A 114 14.62 10.55 5.32
CA SER A 114 15.42 10.73 6.54
C SER A 114 16.69 9.87 6.57
N TYR A 115 16.67 8.73 5.90
CA TYR A 115 17.72 7.71 5.99
C TYR A 115 18.16 7.20 4.62
N SER A 116 18.26 8.09 3.63
CA SER A 116 18.79 7.73 2.32
C SER A 116 20.21 7.18 2.41
N CYS A 117 20.48 6.09 1.68
CA CYS A 117 21.85 5.59 1.58
C CYS A 117 22.75 6.65 0.93
N LYS A 118 23.93 6.87 1.52
CA LYS A 118 24.94 7.72 0.90
C LYS A 118 25.65 6.91 -0.20
N ASN A 119 25.63 7.42 -1.39
CA ASN A 119 26.41 6.91 -2.51
C ASN A 119 27.89 7.29 -2.33
#